data_f1d7761f517cdf1552ae0365268502ae
#
_entry.id   f1d7761f517cdf1552ae0365268502ae
#
_cell.length_a   1.000
_cell.length_b   1.000
_cell.length_c   1.000
_cell.angle_alpha   90.00
_cell.angle_beta   90.00
_cell.angle_gamma   90.00
#
_symmetry.space_group_name_H-M   'P 1'
#
loop_
_entity.id
_entity.type
_entity.pdbx_description
1 polymer ?
#
loop_
_entity_poly.entity_id
_entity_poly.type
_entity_poly.pdbx_seq_one_letter_code
_entity_poly.pdbx_strand_id
1 'polypeptide(L)'
;MFPAAQIRLERPFPNNAGGRNYIDIVVELNGEVFPIELKYKTKKATITDFSGESISLQNHSATDFGCYDYLKDIYRLEKLKNIANHKRGFAIMLTNDPAYHNNTQRVSAYDGFKIYEGATRGGLLNWGLTTKGLQFVCNGRGSFSLSGTYKMQWNTYNNTFRYLINEI
;
A
#
# COMPACT_ATOMS: atom_id res chain seq x y z
N MET A 1 27.17 19.51 -3.14
CA MET A 1 26.72 19.15 -1.78
C MET A 1 25.23 18.88 -1.89
N PHE A 2 24.77 17.68 -1.55
CA PHE A 2 23.34 17.40 -1.54
C PHE A 2 22.71 18.10 -0.32
N PRO A 3 21.54 18.76 -0.46
CA PRO A 3 20.88 19.37 0.68
C PRO A 3 20.57 18.29 1.73
N ALA A 4 20.69 18.65 3.00
CA ALA A 4 20.41 17.73 4.09
C ALA A 4 18.91 17.40 4.12
N ALA A 5 18.57 16.16 3.80
CA ALA A 5 17.22 15.64 3.98
C ALA A 5 17.00 15.32 5.47
N GLN A 6 15.83 15.68 6.00
CA GLN A 6 15.37 15.20 7.30
C GLN A 6 14.43 14.01 7.06
N ILE A 7 14.69 12.92 7.76
CA ILE A 7 13.84 11.71 7.69
C ILE A 7 13.19 11.50 9.05
N ARG A 8 11.87 11.36 9.07
CA ARG A 8 11.06 11.07 10.26
C ARG A 8 10.24 9.83 10.05
N LEU A 9 10.29 8.92 11.00
CA LEU A 9 9.47 7.71 11.02
C LEU A 9 8.19 7.98 11.81
N GLU A 10 7.10 7.34 11.39
CA GLU A 10 5.79 7.37 12.08
C GLU A 10 5.34 8.79 12.43
N ARG A 11 5.50 9.73 11.50
CA ARG A 11 5.10 11.11 11.73
C ARG A 11 3.58 11.24 11.81
N PRO A 12 3.02 11.83 12.90
CA PRO A 12 1.59 12.08 12.98
C PRO A 12 1.16 13.26 12.11
N PHE A 13 0.04 13.07 11.39
CA PHE A 13 -0.69 14.12 10.71
C PHE A 13 -2.12 14.19 11.25
N PRO A 14 -2.72 15.40 11.39
CA PRO A 14 -4.10 15.52 11.80
C PRO A 14 -5.02 14.86 10.77
N ASN A 15 -6.08 14.22 11.22
CA ASN A 15 -7.15 13.76 10.35
C ASN A 15 -8.44 14.59 10.61
N ASN A 16 -9.34 14.57 9.63
CA ASN A 16 -10.57 15.37 9.69
C ASN A 16 -11.56 14.90 10.79
N ALA A 17 -11.31 13.76 11.44
CA ALA A 17 -12.13 13.23 12.53
C ALA A 17 -11.56 13.55 13.93
N GLY A 18 -10.59 14.45 14.03
CA GLY A 18 -9.98 14.86 15.30
C GLY A 18 -8.90 13.89 15.82
N GLY A 19 -8.57 12.83 15.05
CA GLY A 19 -7.49 11.89 15.37
C GLY A 19 -6.18 12.23 14.65
N ARG A 20 -5.24 11.30 14.70
CA ARG A 20 -3.95 11.39 14.02
C ARG A 20 -3.78 10.19 13.08
N ASN A 21 -3.34 10.45 11.85
CA ASN A 21 -2.82 9.42 10.95
C ASN A 21 -1.29 9.44 11.07
N TYR A 22 -0.70 8.29 11.22
CA TYR A 22 0.75 8.13 11.21
C TYR A 22 1.18 7.72 9.81
N ILE A 23 2.17 8.40 9.26
CA ILE A 23 2.80 8.08 7.98
C ILE A 23 4.12 7.39 8.28
N ASP A 24 4.35 6.25 7.66
CA ASP A 24 5.49 5.38 7.97
C ASP A 24 6.82 6.11 7.85
N ILE A 25 7.04 6.84 6.75
CA ILE A 25 8.25 7.64 6.53
C ILE A 25 7.86 9.01 5.96
N VAL A 26 8.45 10.06 6.49
CA VAL A 26 8.35 11.40 5.92
C VAL A 26 9.74 11.93 5.66
N VAL A 27 10.02 12.27 4.40
CA VAL A 27 11.25 12.94 3.98
C VAL A 27 10.94 14.42 3.81
N GLU A 28 11.71 15.28 4.45
CA GLU A 28 11.68 16.74 4.27
C GLU A 28 12.96 17.17 3.56
N LEU A 29 12.82 17.81 2.41
CA LEU A 29 13.93 18.24 1.58
C LEU A 29 13.65 19.64 1.02
N ASN A 30 14.51 20.62 1.30
CA ASN A 30 14.35 22.00 0.86
C ASN A 30 12.99 22.63 1.24
N GLY A 31 12.41 22.24 2.37
CA GLY A 31 11.09 22.71 2.81
C GLY A 31 9.91 21.98 2.13
N GLU A 32 10.16 21.07 1.22
CA GLU A 32 9.15 20.20 0.62
C GLU A 32 9.01 18.90 1.41
N VAL A 33 7.79 18.35 1.47
CA VAL A 33 7.44 17.16 2.24
C VAL A 33 7.06 16.02 1.30
N PHE A 34 7.67 14.87 1.49
CA PHE A 34 7.46 13.64 0.72
C PHE A 34 7.03 12.51 1.68
N PRO A 35 5.72 12.31 1.91
CA PRO A 35 5.22 11.21 2.72
C PRO A 35 5.30 9.89 1.96
N ILE A 36 5.69 8.84 2.67
CA ILE A 36 5.84 7.48 2.13
C ILE A 36 5.12 6.50 3.05
N GLU A 37 4.25 5.71 2.48
CA GLU A 37 3.61 4.57 3.13
C GLU A 37 4.22 3.27 2.63
N LEU A 38 4.56 2.37 3.54
CA LEU A 38 5.18 1.09 3.24
C LEU A 38 4.27 -0.06 3.59
N LYS A 39 4.20 -1.02 2.70
CA LYS A 39 3.50 -2.27 2.94
C LYS A 39 4.41 -3.45 2.63
N TYR A 40 4.64 -4.29 3.63
CA TYR A 40 5.41 -5.51 3.49
C TYR A 40 4.51 -6.72 3.75
N LYS A 41 4.35 -7.57 2.76
CA LYS A 41 3.51 -8.77 2.84
C LYS A 41 4.26 -9.96 2.27
N THR A 42 4.36 -11.03 3.04
CA THR A 42 5.10 -12.22 2.63
C THR A 42 4.27 -13.49 2.67
N LYS A 43 4.61 -14.39 1.78
CA LYS A 43 4.30 -15.81 1.86
C LYS A 43 5.48 -16.52 2.51
N LYS A 44 5.20 -17.56 3.29
CA LYS A 44 6.25 -18.35 3.96
C LYS A 44 7.29 -18.84 2.96
N ALA A 45 8.53 -18.53 3.22
CA ALA A 45 9.68 -18.96 2.43
C ALA A 45 10.95 -18.88 3.29
N THR A 46 11.99 -19.57 2.88
CA THR A 46 13.34 -19.37 3.40
C THR A 46 14.17 -18.78 2.26
N ILE A 47 14.82 -17.68 2.52
CA ILE A 47 15.69 -16.98 1.57
C ILE A 47 17.09 -16.86 2.14
N THR A 48 18.07 -16.72 1.27
CA THR A 48 19.44 -16.40 1.66
C THR A 48 19.74 -14.96 1.24
N ASP A 49 20.21 -14.15 2.16
CA ASP A 49 20.58 -12.77 1.87
C ASP A 49 21.97 -12.69 1.19
N PHE A 50 22.41 -11.45 0.90
CA PHE A 50 23.69 -11.21 0.26
C PHE A 50 24.91 -11.58 1.13
N SER A 51 24.73 -11.70 2.45
CA SER A 51 25.77 -12.12 3.41
C SER A 51 25.85 -13.64 3.57
N GLY A 52 24.89 -14.38 2.95
CA GLY A 52 24.76 -15.83 3.10
C GLY A 52 23.93 -16.24 4.29
N GLU A 53 23.29 -15.30 5.01
CA GLU A 53 22.41 -15.58 6.12
C GLU A 53 21.06 -16.12 5.64
N SER A 54 20.57 -17.16 6.32
CA SER A 54 19.25 -17.75 6.03
C SER A 54 18.15 -17.02 6.80
N ILE A 55 17.23 -16.40 6.08
CA ILE A 55 16.12 -15.64 6.64
C ILE A 55 14.80 -16.39 6.40
N SER A 56 14.07 -16.67 7.46
CA SER A 56 12.74 -17.28 7.40
C SER A 56 11.65 -16.20 7.33
N LEU A 57 10.94 -16.17 6.21
CA LEU A 57 9.78 -15.29 6.01
C LEU A 57 8.53 -15.94 6.57
N GLN A 58 7.73 -15.16 7.29
CA GLN A 58 6.44 -15.59 7.81
C GLN A 58 5.33 -15.42 6.77
N ASN A 59 4.25 -16.19 6.91
CA ASN A 59 3.09 -16.04 6.05
C ASN A 59 2.16 -14.94 6.58
N HIS A 60 2.05 -13.85 5.86
CA HIS A 60 1.07 -12.81 6.11
C HIS A 60 -0.20 -13.15 5.32
N SER A 61 -1.10 -13.92 5.90
CA SER A 61 -2.41 -14.24 5.32
C SER A 61 -3.28 -12.99 5.10
N ALA A 62 -4.47 -13.17 4.53
CA ALA A 62 -5.44 -12.11 4.25
C ALA A 62 -4.99 -11.15 3.12
N THR A 63 -4.77 -11.70 1.92
CA THR A 63 -4.44 -10.94 0.71
C THR A 63 -5.49 -9.87 0.39
N ASP A 64 -6.77 -10.15 0.64
CA ASP A 64 -7.89 -9.23 0.50
C ASP A 64 -7.68 -7.96 1.34
N PHE A 65 -7.36 -8.11 2.61
CA PHE A 65 -7.06 -6.97 3.49
C PHE A 65 -5.75 -6.29 3.11
N GLY A 66 -4.74 -7.03 2.68
CA GLY A 66 -3.50 -6.45 2.21
C GLY A 66 -3.69 -5.54 0.98
N CYS A 67 -4.53 -5.96 0.03
CA CYS A 67 -4.92 -5.14 -1.12
C CYS A 67 -5.70 -3.89 -0.69
N TYR A 68 -6.70 -4.06 0.18
CA TYR A 68 -7.47 -2.95 0.74
C TYR A 68 -6.57 -1.94 1.46
N ASP A 69 -5.71 -2.43 2.35
CA ASP A 69 -4.84 -1.60 3.17
C ASP A 69 -3.85 -0.79 2.31
N TYR A 70 -3.31 -1.38 1.22
CA TYR A 70 -2.46 -0.66 0.26
C TYR A 70 -3.19 0.50 -0.44
N LEU A 71 -4.41 0.25 -0.93
CA LEU A 71 -5.23 1.29 -1.55
C LEU A 71 -5.71 2.34 -0.54
N LYS A 72 -5.88 1.94 0.72
CA LYS A 72 -6.17 2.86 1.82
C LYS A 72 -4.98 3.77 2.14
N ASP A 73 -3.75 3.29 1.97
CA ASP A 73 -2.55 4.10 2.08
C ASP A 73 -2.51 5.18 0.97
N ILE A 74 -2.81 4.82 -0.28
CA ILE A 74 -2.98 5.80 -1.37
C ILE A 74 -4.03 6.85 -0.99
N TYR A 75 -5.20 6.42 -0.51
CA TYR A 75 -6.25 7.33 -0.05
C TYR A 75 -5.78 8.27 1.06
N ARG A 76 -5.00 7.79 2.03
CA ARG A 76 -4.43 8.64 3.09
C ARG A 76 -3.47 9.67 2.52
N LEU A 77 -2.58 9.26 1.61
CA LEU A 77 -1.64 10.16 0.93
C LEU A 77 -2.36 11.24 0.11
N GLU A 78 -3.46 10.90 -0.59
CA GLU A 78 -4.29 11.89 -1.29
C GLU A 78 -4.84 12.97 -0.35
N LYS A 79 -5.23 12.59 0.89
CA LYS A 79 -5.72 13.55 1.89
C LYS A 79 -4.63 14.49 2.39
N LEU A 80 -3.36 14.10 2.29
CA LEU A 80 -2.23 14.94 2.66
C LEU A 80 -1.85 15.98 1.61
N LYS A 81 -2.31 15.87 0.36
CA LYS A 81 -2.03 16.83 -0.72
C LYS A 81 -2.38 18.28 -0.36
N ASN A 82 -3.37 18.47 0.51
CA ASN A 82 -3.81 19.80 0.95
C ASN A 82 -2.99 20.36 2.12
N ILE A 83 -2.00 19.60 2.61
CA ILE A 83 -1.10 20.08 3.65
C ILE A 83 0.01 20.93 3.01
N ALA A 84 0.31 22.08 3.61
CA ALA A 84 1.34 22.98 3.12
C ALA A 84 2.68 22.25 2.90
N ASN A 85 3.34 22.54 1.79
CA ASN A 85 4.63 22.00 1.38
C ASN A 85 4.62 20.48 1.00
N HIS A 86 3.45 19.84 0.94
CA HIS A 86 3.35 18.49 0.38
C HIS A 86 3.71 18.53 -1.12
N LYS A 87 4.66 17.71 -1.54
CA LYS A 87 5.11 17.68 -2.95
C LYS A 87 4.57 16.46 -3.69
N ARG A 88 4.96 15.29 -3.24
CA ARG A 88 4.59 13.99 -3.79
C ARG A 88 4.53 12.97 -2.67
N GLY A 89 3.53 12.12 -2.69
CA GLY A 89 3.42 10.97 -1.81
C GLY A 89 3.78 9.69 -2.54
N PHE A 90 4.23 8.68 -1.80
CA PHE A 90 4.55 7.37 -2.38
C PHE A 90 3.92 6.27 -1.54
N ALA A 91 3.10 5.43 -2.18
CA ALA A 91 2.67 4.16 -1.61
C ALA A 91 3.53 3.05 -2.20
N ILE A 92 4.22 2.30 -1.34
CA ILE A 92 5.16 1.26 -1.73
C ILE A 92 4.73 -0.07 -1.12
N MET A 93 4.66 -1.12 -1.93
CA MET A 93 4.42 -2.48 -1.45
C MET A 93 5.54 -3.40 -1.91
N LEU A 94 6.07 -4.20 -0.99
CA LEU A 94 7.03 -5.26 -1.26
C LEU A 94 6.42 -6.60 -0.89
N THR A 95 6.49 -7.61 -1.79
CA THR A 95 5.93 -8.93 -1.54
C THR A 95 6.65 -10.04 -2.31
N ASN A 96 6.65 -11.24 -1.75
CA ASN A 96 6.99 -12.49 -2.43
C ASN A 96 5.73 -13.35 -2.68
N ASP A 97 4.52 -12.85 -2.39
CA ASP A 97 3.29 -13.60 -2.60
C ASP A 97 2.66 -13.25 -3.96
N PRO A 98 2.62 -14.21 -4.91
CA PRO A 98 2.05 -14.00 -6.23
C PRO A 98 0.55 -13.67 -6.21
N ALA A 99 -0.16 -13.90 -5.12
CA ALA A 99 -1.58 -13.56 -4.99
C ALA A 99 -1.85 -12.04 -5.09
N TYR A 100 -0.85 -11.18 -4.85
CA TYR A 100 -0.99 -9.74 -5.00
C TYR A 100 -0.84 -9.26 -6.44
N HIS A 101 0.06 -9.87 -7.22
CA HIS A 101 0.39 -9.38 -8.56
C HIS A 101 -0.16 -10.24 -9.70
N ASN A 102 -0.57 -11.48 -9.45
CA ASN A 102 -1.20 -12.30 -10.48
C ASN A 102 -2.69 -12.00 -10.58
N ASN A 103 -3.16 -11.83 -11.82
CA ASN A 103 -4.59 -11.72 -12.07
C ASN A 103 -5.25 -13.10 -11.97
N THR A 104 -6.03 -13.32 -10.93
CA THR A 104 -6.86 -14.51 -10.80
C THR A 104 -8.25 -14.22 -11.36
N GLN A 105 -8.74 -15.06 -12.27
CA GLN A 105 -10.07 -14.92 -12.87
C GLN A 105 -11.21 -15.22 -11.86
N ARG A 106 -10.86 -15.65 -10.65
CA ARG A 106 -11.85 -15.95 -9.61
C ARG A 106 -12.49 -14.66 -9.11
N VAL A 107 -13.83 -14.60 -9.21
CA VAL A 107 -14.63 -13.53 -8.62
C VAL A 107 -14.59 -13.64 -7.09
N SER A 108 -14.37 -12.55 -6.43
CA SER A 108 -14.27 -12.44 -4.97
C SER A 108 -14.87 -11.13 -4.45
N ALA A 109 -15.22 -11.11 -3.17
CA ALA A 109 -15.79 -9.91 -2.56
C ALA A 109 -14.83 -8.70 -2.59
N TYR A 110 -13.51 -8.92 -2.70
CA TYR A 110 -12.52 -7.83 -2.75
C TYR A 110 -12.07 -7.45 -4.18
N ASP A 111 -12.82 -7.84 -5.22
CA ASP A 111 -12.43 -7.53 -6.62
C ASP A 111 -12.21 -6.03 -6.87
N GLY A 112 -12.97 -5.17 -6.19
CA GLY A 112 -12.78 -3.72 -6.25
C GLY A 112 -11.42 -3.25 -5.70
N PHE A 113 -10.77 -4.08 -4.88
CA PHE A 113 -9.49 -3.75 -4.23
C PHE A 113 -8.30 -4.55 -4.78
N LYS A 114 -8.47 -5.48 -5.72
CA LYS A 114 -7.35 -6.24 -6.30
C LYS A 114 -6.33 -5.32 -6.96
N ILE A 115 -5.04 -5.58 -6.71
CA ILE A 115 -3.91 -4.77 -7.20
C ILE A 115 -2.99 -5.57 -8.14
N TYR A 116 -3.54 -6.54 -8.88
CA TYR A 116 -2.76 -7.36 -9.82
C TYR A 116 -2.12 -6.51 -10.92
N GLU A 117 -1.11 -7.08 -11.59
CA GLU A 117 -0.38 -6.45 -12.69
C GLU A 117 -1.32 -5.90 -13.76
N GLY A 118 -1.19 -4.62 -14.08
CA GLY A 118 -2.00 -3.92 -15.08
C GLY A 118 -3.38 -3.46 -14.59
N ALA A 119 -3.79 -3.80 -13.37
CA ALA A 119 -5.05 -3.29 -12.80
C ALA A 119 -5.02 -1.77 -12.69
N THR A 120 -6.17 -1.13 -12.86
CA THR A 120 -6.34 0.31 -12.64
C THR A 120 -7.35 0.52 -11.52
N ARG A 121 -7.02 1.40 -10.57
CA ARG A 121 -7.87 1.72 -9.42
C ARG A 121 -8.06 3.23 -9.29
N GLY A 122 -9.31 3.63 -9.11
CA GLY A 122 -9.73 5.04 -8.97
C GLY A 122 -11.22 5.14 -8.72
N GLY A 123 -11.70 6.31 -8.30
CA GLY A 123 -13.09 6.49 -7.96
C GLY A 123 -13.53 5.65 -6.75
N LEU A 124 -14.80 5.27 -6.70
CA LEU A 124 -15.38 4.53 -5.58
C LEU A 124 -14.94 3.07 -5.59
N LEU A 125 -14.28 2.65 -4.51
CA LEU A 125 -13.86 1.27 -4.26
C LEU A 125 -14.79 0.62 -3.24
N ASN A 126 -15.39 -0.50 -3.63
CA ASN A 126 -16.39 -1.21 -2.84
C ASN A 126 -16.04 -2.69 -2.69
N TRP A 127 -16.47 -3.27 -1.60
CA TRP A 127 -16.59 -4.73 -1.46
C TRP A 127 -17.74 -5.23 -2.34
N GLY A 128 -17.49 -6.29 -3.07
CA GLY A 128 -18.50 -6.96 -3.88
C GLY A 128 -19.47 -7.79 -3.06
N LEU A 129 -20.46 -8.34 -3.73
CA LEU A 129 -21.45 -9.24 -3.10
C LEU A 129 -20.76 -10.51 -2.59
N THR A 130 -21.23 -11.00 -1.45
CA THR A 130 -20.78 -12.23 -0.81
C THR A 130 -21.95 -12.94 -0.13
N THR A 131 -21.94 -14.27 -0.16
CA THR A 131 -22.91 -15.11 0.54
C THR A 131 -22.69 -15.15 2.07
N LYS A 132 -21.50 -14.72 2.53
CA LYS A 132 -21.13 -14.73 3.95
C LYS A 132 -21.53 -13.47 4.72
N GLY A 133 -22.19 -12.51 4.09
CA GLY A 133 -22.45 -11.19 4.68
C GLY A 133 -21.20 -10.29 4.68
N LEU A 134 -21.38 -9.04 4.26
CA LEU A 134 -20.27 -8.08 4.10
C LEU A 134 -19.50 -7.83 5.40
N GLN A 135 -20.19 -7.77 6.52
CA GLN A 135 -19.56 -7.53 7.83
C GLN A 135 -18.47 -8.55 8.20
N PHE A 136 -18.61 -9.81 7.78
CA PHE A 136 -17.62 -10.83 8.02
C PHE A 136 -16.44 -10.76 7.04
N VAL A 137 -16.71 -10.34 5.81
CA VAL A 137 -15.68 -10.28 4.75
C VAL A 137 -14.84 -9.02 4.87
N CYS A 138 -15.46 -7.86 5.14
CA CYS A 138 -14.74 -6.60 5.22
C CYS A 138 -14.11 -6.33 6.60
N ASN A 139 -14.55 -7.00 7.66
CA ASN A 139 -14.05 -6.82 9.03
C ASN A 139 -13.94 -5.33 9.42
N GLY A 140 -15.03 -4.57 9.24
CA GLY A 140 -15.09 -3.14 9.53
C GLY A 140 -14.41 -2.21 8.49
N ARG A 141 -13.83 -2.77 7.42
CA ARG A 141 -13.23 -1.99 6.32
C ARG A 141 -14.31 -1.50 5.37
N GLY A 142 -14.66 -0.21 5.48
CA GLY A 142 -15.66 0.42 4.64
C GLY A 142 -15.17 0.77 3.24
N SER A 143 -16.11 1.14 2.36
CA SER A 143 -15.80 1.69 1.04
C SER A 143 -15.13 3.06 1.15
N PHE A 144 -14.35 3.44 0.16
CA PHE A 144 -13.78 4.78 0.03
C PHE A 144 -13.55 5.15 -1.43
N SER A 145 -13.37 6.45 -1.71
CA SER A 145 -13.11 6.94 -3.07
C SER A 145 -11.70 7.50 -3.18
N LEU A 146 -10.97 7.04 -4.18
CA LEU A 146 -9.73 7.67 -4.64
C LEU A 146 -10.06 8.86 -5.54
N SER A 147 -9.34 9.97 -5.37
CA SER A 147 -9.48 11.15 -6.23
C SER A 147 -8.67 11.02 -7.52
N GLY A 148 -7.57 10.28 -7.48
CA GLY A 148 -6.75 9.93 -8.63
C GLY A 148 -7.12 8.58 -9.23
N THR A 149 -6.40 8.25 -10.32
CA THR A 149 -6.46 6.95 -10.98
C THR A 149 -5.05 6.36 -11.04
N TYR A 150 -4.88 5.17 -10.47
CA TYR A 150 -3.58 4.54 -10.27
C TYR A 150 -3.51 3.22 -11.01
N LYS A 151 -2.49 3.08 -11.86
CA LYS A 151 -2.17 1.84 -12.54
C LYS A 151 -1.22 1.01 -11.68
N MET A 152 -1.55 -0.25 -11.48
CA MET A 152 -0.72 -1.19 -10.74
C MET A 152 0.33 -1.78 -11.68
N GLN A 153 1.56 -1.33 -11.54
CA GLN A 153 2.72 -1.79 -12.33
C GLN A 153 3.74 -2.41 -11.39
N TRP A 154 3.76 -3.74 -11.37
CA TRP A 154 4.65 -4.50 -10.51
C TRP A 154 6.03 -4.65 -11.15
N ASN A 155 7.05 -4.39 -10.38
CA ASN A 155 8.44 -4.51 -10.78
C ASN A 155 9.11 -5.66 -10.04
N THR A 156 10.10 -6.27 -10.69
CA THR A 156 10.95 -7.28 -10.05
C THR A 156 12.00 -6.58 -9.22
N TYR A 157 12.06 -6.91 -7.91
CA TYR A 157 13.14 -6.47 -7.04
C TYR A 157 14.33 -7.45 -7.13
N ASN A 158 14.03 -8.75 -7.01
CA ASN A 158 14.98 -9.85 -7.18
C ASN A 158 14.21 -11.14 -7.56
N ASN A 159 14.86 -12.28 -7.53
CA ASN A 159 14.24 -13.57 -7.87
C ASN A 159 13.09 -13.97 -6.94
N THR A 160 13.02 -13.39 -5.74
CA THR A 160 12.01 -13.72 -4.71
C THR A 160 10.94 -12.65 -4.59
N PHE A 161 11.30 -11.38 -4.65
CA PHE A 161 10.40 -10.27 -4.35
C PHE A 161 10.01 -9.46 -5.58
N ARG A 162 8.78 -8.96 -5.53
CA ARG A 162 8.26 -7.91 -6.40
C ARG A 162 7.84 -6.70 -5.57
N TYR A 163 7.86 -5.53 -6.20
CA TYR A 163 7.40 -4.31 -5.59
C TYR A 163 6.46 -3.53 -6.51
N LEU A 164 5.57 -2.78 -5.88
CA LEU A 164 4.65 -1.85 -6.50
C LEU A 164 4.89 -0.47 -5.90
N ILE A 165 4.99 0.55 -6.74
CA ILE A 165 5.07 1.95 -6.30
C ILE A 165 4.02 2.75 -7.06
N ASN A 166 3.18 3.47 -6.31
CA ASN A 166 2.33 4.50 -6.87
C ASN A 166 2.76 5.86 -6.31
N GLU A 167 2.96 6.81 -7.21
CA GLU A 167 3.15 8.22 -6.89
C GLU A 167 1.78 8.91 -6.80
N ILE A 168 1.59 9.75 -5.76
CA ILE A 168 0.34 10.43 -5.41
C ILE A 168 0.52 11.93 -5.50
#